data_3297972ba9e344f13efb0ef554d4b39a
#
_entry.id   3297972ba9e344f13efb0ef554d4b39a
#
_cell.length_a   1.000
_cell.length_b   1.000
_cell.length_c   1.000
_cell.angle_alpha   90.00
_cell.angle_beta   90.00
_cell.angle_gamma   90.00
#
_symmetry.space_group_name_H-M   'P 1'
#
loop_
_entity.id
_entity.type
_entity.pdbx_description
1 polymer ?
#
loop_
_entity_poly.entity_id
_entity_poly.type
_entity_poly.pdbx_seq_one_letter_code
_entity_poly.pdbx_strand_id
1 'polypeptide(L)'
;VYTQTPRRQVNLSAFYLKPGQEWMTTLFLRRMMADDSVDYLDVTPSYSMREINRRIGFQDHSTGMVVVPTAAACWRPAGTCRLLALRDVPAGALSPAVMSLLARHHRLGCVALVVEMEGEYHPLILAATGRKGVAGVRVLLARDRALIRAVLGPLSRHLLGRGLFYLEYDAMAAPDDIPEALFWRRSSPVQMTRAPVGEAIDLTFSEFAFIPSPKLAVALKDLPQRAKHRVLRWSATDRISAYADPVTGVALQLAEYGIV
;
A
#
# COMPACT_ATOMS: atom_id res chain seq x y z
N VAL A 1 -13.36 13.04 9.64
CA VAL A 1 -12.82 12.97 11.01
C VAL A 1 -12.35 11.55 11.24
N TYR A 2 -11.01 11.31 11.21
CA TYR A 2 -10.43 10.06 11.67
C TYR A 2 -10.62 9.99 13.19
N THR A 3 -11.75 9.51 13.63
CA THR A 3 -12.12 9.37 15.05
C THR A 3 -11.79 7.99 15.61
N GLN A 4 -10.83 7.28 15.05
CA GLN A 4 -10.29 6.09 15.69
C GLN A 4 -9.13 6.51 16.57
N THR A 5 -9.19 6.14 17.85
CA THR A 5 -7.99 6.16 18.70
C THR A 5 -6.87 5.50 17.90
N PRO A 6 -5.75 6.20 17.66
CA PRO A 6 -4.69 5.66 16.81
C PRO A 6 -4.15 4.40 17.47
N ARG A 7 -4.57 3.24 17.01
CA ARG A 7 -4.01 1.97 17.45
C ARG A 7 -2.68 1.76 16.75
N ARG A 8 -1.75 1.19 17.47
CA ARG A 8 -0.46 0.78 16.90
C ARG A 8 -0.70 -0.40 15.97
N GLN A 9 -0.27 -0.28 14.70
CA GLN A 9 -0.29 -1.38 13.74
C GLN A 9 1.12 -1.92 13.55
N VAL A 10 1.26 -3.24 13.54
CA VAL A 10 2.52 -3.93 13.27
C VAL A 10 2.35 -4.84 12.06
N ASN A 11 3.15 -4.58 11.03
CA ASN A 11 3.19 -5.43 9.85
C ASN A 11 4.19 -6.56 10.07
N LEU A 12 3.71 -7.80 9.94
CA LEU A 12 4.56 -8.98 9.95
C LEU A 12 5.22 -9.13 8.57
N SER A 13 6.53 -9.23 8.55
CA SER A 13 7.29 -9.40 7.31
C SER A 13 8.48 -10.32 7.58
N ALA A 14 8.82 -11.18 6.61
CA ALA A 14 10.05 -11.97 6.57
C ALA A 14 10.41 -12.67 7.89
N PHE A 15 9.53 -13.52 8.41
CA PHE A 15 9.82 -14.32 9.59
C PHE A 15 10.70 -15.53 9.21
N TYR A 16 11.90 -15.60 9.79
CA TYR A 16 12.84 -16.71 9.55
C TYR A 16 13.26 -17.36 10.87
N LEU A 17 13.21 -18.67 10.89
CA LEU A 17 13.78 -19.51 11.95
C LEU A 17 14.86 -20.41 11.36
N LYS A 18 15.85 -20.78 12.17
CA LYS A 18 16.84 -21.77 11.77
C LYS A 18 16.15 -23.10 11.47
N PRO A 19 16.64 -23.86 10.48
CA PRO A 19 16.13 -25.21 10.20
C PRO A 19 16.08 -26.06 11.47
N GLY A 20 14.95 -26.76 11.67
CA GLY A 20 14.68 -27.58 12.86
C GLY A 20 14.05 -26.80 14.04
N GLN A 21 13.86 -25.48 13.93
CA GLN A 21 13.21 -24.66 14.95
C GLN A 21 11.82 -24.16 14.53
N GLU A 22 11.28 -24.66 13.45
CA GLU A 22 9.99 -24.22 12.86
C GLU A 22 8.81 -24.41 13.85
N TRP A 23 8.91 -25.38 14.74
CA TRP A 23 7.93 -25.65 15.80
C TRP A 23 7.78 -24.46 16.77
N MET A 24 8.82 -23.63 16.90
CA MET A 24 8.77 -22.42 17.75
C MET A 24 7.94 -21.29 17.16
N THR A 25 7.60 -21.34 15.86
CA THR A 25 6.89 -20.26 15.14
C THR A 25 5.65 -19.79 15.91
N THR A 26 4.77 -20.73 16.26
CA THR A 26 3.52 -20.38 16.96
C THR A 26 3.77 -19.76 18.34
N LEU A 27 4.77 -20.26 19.06
CA LEU A 27 5.13 -19.75 20.38
C LEU A 27 5.65 -18.30 20.30
N PHE A 28 6.57 -18.02 19.36
CA PHE A 28 7.10 -16.69 19.14
C PHE A 28 6.01 -15.70 18.72
N LEU A 29 5.19 -16.10 17.76
CA LEU A 29 4.09 -15.24 17.29
C LEU A 29 3.10 -14.91 18.41
N ARG A 30 2.68 -15.92 19.19
CA ARG A 30 1.79 -15.68 20.34
C ARG A 30 2.41 -14.74 21.36
N ARG A 31 3.70 -14.90 21.66
CA ARG A 31 4.40 -14.01 22.60
C ARG A 31 4.54 -12.59 22.06
N MET A 32 4.83 -12.44 20.77
CA MET A 32 4.91 -11.13 20.11
C MET A 32 3.54 -10.44 20.09
N MET A 33 2.47 -11.21 19.89
CA MET A 33 1.09 -10.73 19.79
C MET A 33 0.36 -10.66 21.14
N ALA A 34 1.06 -10.75 22.26
CA ALA A 34 0.47 -10.70 23.60
C ALA A 34 -0.08 -9.30 23.98
N ASP A 35 0.24 -8.27 23.19
CA ASP A 35 -0.27 -6.91 23.38
C ASP A 35 -1.56 -6.71 22.59
N ASP A 36 -2.70 -6.79 23.26
CA ASP A 36 -4.04 -6.59 22.69
C ASP A 36 -4.30 -5.16 22.20
N SER A 37 -3.44 -4.20 22.56
CA SER A 37 -3.55 -2.83 22.08
C SER A 37 -3.01 -2.64 20.67
N VAL A 38 -2.32 -3.65 20.13
CA VAL A 38 -1.68 -3.66 18.81
C VAL A 38 -2.51 -4.47 17.82
N ASP A 39 -2.69 -3.95 16.62
CA ASP A 39 -3.26 -4.67 15.50
C ASP A 39 -2.12 -5.23 14.62
N TYR A 40 -2.12 -6.53 14.37
CA TYR A 40 -1.11 -7.21 13.57
C TYR A 40 -1.63 -7.52 12.17
N LEU A 41 -0.78 -7.29 11.19
CA LEU A 41 -1.09 -7.43 9.77
C LEU A 41 -0.02 -8.29 9.10
N ASP A 42 -0.43 -9.27 8.29
CA ASP A 42 0.40 -10.05 7.39
C ASP A 42 -0.14 -9.91 5.96
N VAL A 43 0.58 -9.18 5.12
CA VAL A 43 0.11 -8.81 3.77
C VAL A 43 0.44 -9.85 2.70
N THR A 44 1.41 -10.72 2.96
CA THR A 44 1.84 -11.77 2.01
C THR A 44 2.16 -13.10 2.71
N PRO A 45 1.26 -13.61 3.56
CA PRO A 45 1.53 -14.84 4.29
C PRO A 45 1.81 -15.99 3.32
N SER A 46 2.86 -16.76 3.57
CA SER A 46 3.12 -18.01 2.85
C SER A 46 1.99 -19.02 3.09
N TYR A 47 1.91 -20.06 2.28
CA TYR A 47 0.86 -21.07 2.44
C TYR A 47 0.83 -21.67 3.86
N SER A 48 1.97 -22.01 4.42
CA SER A 48 2.09 -22.54 5.79
C SER A 48 1.75 -21.49 6.85
N MET A 49 2.17 -20.23 6.65
CA MET A 49 1.89 -19.13 7.58
C MET A 49 0.40 -18.81 7.67
N ARG A 50 -0.35 -18.90 6.58
CA ARG A 50 -1.80 -18.64 6.61
C ARG A 50 -2.55 -19.50 7.63
N GLU A 51 -2.20 -20.77 7.67
CA GLU A 51 -2.84 -21.70 8.61
C GLU A 51 -2.41 -21.43 10.05
N ILE A 52 -1.12 -21.12 10.26
CA ILE A 52 -0.61 -20.71 11.58
C ILE A 52 -1.29 -19.42 12.03
N ASN A 53 -1.37 -18.41 11.18
CA ASN A 53 -2.00 -17.13 11.46
C ASN A 53 -3.48 -17.32 11.89
N ARG A 54 -4.26 -18.13 11.16
CA ARG A 54 -5.66 -18.41 11.54
C ARG A 54 -5.76 -19.05 12.92
N ARG A 55 -4.88 -20.00 13.27
CA ARG A 55 -4.87 -20.66 14.58
C ARG A 55 -4.51 -19.73 15.74
N ILE A 56 -3.83 -18.62 15.47
CA ILE A 56 -3.47 -17.62 16.48
C ILE A 56 -4.34 -16.38 16.44
N GLY A 57 -5.43 -16.39 15.65
CA GLY A 57 -6.47 -15.35 15.70
C GLY A 57 -6.51 -14.37 14.53
N PHE A 58 -5.69 -14.57 13.48
CA PHE A 58 -5.83 -13.75 12.26
C PHE A 58 -7.06 -14.16 11.47
N GLN A 59 -7.65 -13.16 10.83
CA GLN A 59 -8.75 -13.31 9.88
C GLN A 59 -8.32 -12.85 8.50
N ASP A 60 -8.90 -13.45 7.46
CA ASP A 60 -8.66 -13.01 6.09
C ASP A 60 -9.38 -11.67 5.86
N HIS A 61 -8.62 -10.64 5.53
CA HIS A 61 -9.13 -9.28 5.23
C HIS A 61 -9.44 -9.11 3.74
N SER A 62 -8.79 -9.87 2.87
CA SER A 62 -9.08 -9.87 1.44
C SER A 62 -8.93 -11.27 0.86
N THR A 63 -9.78 -11.61 -0.11
CA THR A 63 -9.65 -12.86 -0.89
C THR A 63 -9.08 -12.58 -2.27
N GLY A 64 -8.96 -11.32 -2.65
CA GLY A 64 -8.49 -10.91 -3.95
C GLY A 64 -8.16 -9.42 -4.04
N MET A 65 -7.96 -9.00 -5.26
CA MET A 65 -7.71 -7.61 -5.61
C MET A 65 -8.66 -7.16 -6.69
N VAL A 66 -9.19 -5.97 -6.52
CA VAL A 66 -9.83 -5.20 -7.58
C VAL A 66 -8.73 -4.51 -8.37
N VAL A 67 -8.76 -4.66 -9.68
CA VAL A 67 -7.85 -4.00 -10.62
C VAL A 67 -8.67 -3.16 -11.58
N VAL A 68 -8.44 -1.86 -11.56
CA VAL A 68 -9.14 -0.92 -12.42
C VAL A 68 -8.17 -0.36 -13.47
N PRO A 69 -8.40 -0.61 -14.77
CA PRO A 69 -7.63 0.03 -15.83
C PRO A 69 -7.87 1.54 -15.82
N THR A 70 -6.81 2.34 -15.67
CA THR A 70 -6.94 3.80 -15.59
C THR A 70 -7.46 4.41 -16.88
N ALA A 71 -7.14 3.82 -18.03
CA ALA A 71 -7.66 4.26 -19.32
C ALA A 71 -9.19 4.10 -19.44
N ALA A 72 -9.77 3.08 -18.83
CA ALA A 72 -11.23 2.89 -18.82
C ALA A 72 -11.91 3.84 -17.82
N ALA A 73 -11.31 4.03 -16.66
CA ALA A 73 -11.90 4.83 -15.59
C ALA A 73 -11.66 6.35 -15.73
N CYS A 74 -10.74 6.80 -16.59
CA CYS A 74 -10.42 8.23 -16.73
C CYS A 74 -11.59 9.09 -17.24
N TRP A 75 -12.57 8.47 -17.91
CA TRP A 75 -13.77 9.15 -18.42
C TRP A 75 -14.83 9.40 -17.34
N ARG A 76 -14.70 8.79 -16.16
CA ARG A 76 -15.62 9.04 -15.06
C ARG A 76 -15.57 10.52 -14.64
N PRO A 77 -16.74 11.12 -14.34
CA PRO A 77 -16.80 12.50 -13.86
C PRO A 77 -16.02 12.66 -12.53
N ALA A 78 -15.59 13.87 -12.28
CA ALA A 78 -14.89 14.19 -11.02
C ALA A 78 -15.85 14.33 -9.83
N GLY A 79 -17.13 14.52 -10.08
CA GLY A 79 -18.08 14.90 -9.03
C GLY A 79 -17.61 16.16 -8.31
N THR A 80 -17.76 16.19 -7.00
CA THR A 80 -17.28 17.27 -6.11
C THR A 80 -15.85 17.03 -5.59
N CYS A 81 -15.19 15.95 -6.04
CA CYS A 81 -13.87 15.58 -5.53
C CYS A 81 -12.74 16.31 -6.24
N ARG A 82 -11.75 16.75 -5.48
CA ARG A 82 -10.48 17.31 -5.99
C ARG A 82 -9.30 16.54 -5.45
N LEU A 83 -8.30 16.32 -6.32
CA LEU A 83 -7.01 15.75 -5.92
C LEU A 83 -6.02 16.87 -5.67
N LEU A 84 -5.45 16.88 -4.48
CA LEU A 84 -4.45 17.85 -4.05
C LEU A 84 -3.09 17.17 -3.89
N ALA A 85 -2.03 17.80 -4.39
CA ALA A 85 -0.67 17.45 -4.01
C ALA A 85 -0.41 17.93 -2.58
N LEU A 86 0.56 17.35 -1.87
CA LEU A 86 0.82 17.68 -0.46
C LEU A 86 1.09 19.17 -0.22
N ARG A 87 1.75 19.84 -1.17
CA ARG A 87 2.05 21.28 -1.10
C ARG A 87 0.82 22.17 -1.24
N ASP A 88 -0.27 21.64 -1.82
CA ASP A 88 -1.49 22.39 -2.12
C ASP A 88 -2.57 22.18 -1.05
N VAL A 89 -2.25 21.39 -0.01
CA VAL A 89 -3.15 21.13 1.11
C VAL A 89 -3.20 22.35 2.04
N PRO A 90 -4.40 22.88 2.35
CA PRO A 90 -4.51 24.03 3.25
C PRO A 90 -3.93 23.73 4.64
N ALA A 91 -3.32 24.73 5.26
CA ALA A 91 -2.80 24.59 6.62
C ALA A 91 -3.94 24.25 7.59
N GLY A 92 -3.72 23.23 8.42
CA GLY A 92 -4.72 22.76 9.39
C GLY A 92 -5.80 21.83 8.83
N ALA A 93 -5.86 21.60 7.51
CA ALA A 93 -6.83 20.67 6.90
C ALA A 93 -6.64 19.20 7.34
N LEU A 94 -5.42 18.82 7.65
CA LEU A 94 -5.06 17.50 8.19
C LEU A 94 -4.21 17.68 9.46
N SER A 95 -4.29 16.70 10.35
CA SER A 95 -3.44 16.71 11.55
C SER A 95 -1.96 16.61 11.19
N PRO A 96 -1.03 17.15 12.01
CA PRO A 96 0.40 17.05 11.77
C PRO A 96 0.89 15.60 11.64
N ALA A 97 0.27 14.67 12.37
CA ALA A 97 0.59 13.24 12.29
C ALA A 97 0.26 12.66 10.91
N VAL A 98 -0.90 12.98 10.34
CA VAL A 98 -1.31 12.55 9.00
C VAL A 98 -0.44 13.19 7.92
N MET A 99 -0.11 14.47 8.04
CA MET A 99 0.82 15.13 7.12
C MET A 99 2.23 14.50 7.16
N SER A 100 2.71 14.16 8.36
CA SER A 100 3.97 13.44 8.53
C SER A 100 3.93 12.05 7.88
N LEU A 101 2.82 11.30 8.05
CA LEU A 101 2.60 10.01 7.42
C LEU A 101 2.68 10.11 5.89
N LEU A 102 1.96 11.05 5.30
CA LEU A 102 1.97 11.30 3.86
C LEU A 102 3.37 11.67 3.35
N ALA A 103 4.05 12.57 4.05
CA ALA A 103 5.41 13.01 3.69
C ALA A 103 6.42 11.86 3.78
N ARG A 104 6.30 10.97 4.78
CA ARG A 104 7.16 9.77 4.91
C ARG A 104 6.96 8.81 3.74
N HIS A 105 5.71 8.49 3.38
CA HIS A 105 5.42 7.62 2.24
C HIS A 105 5.82 8.25 0.91
N HIS A 106 5.67 9.57 0.76
CA HIS A 106 6.16 10.26 -0.41
C HIS A 106 7.69 10.10 -0.57
N ARG A 107 8.46 10.23 0.52
CA ARG A 107 9.91 9.97 0.51
C ARG A 107 10.26 8.51 0.18
N LEU A 108 9.41 7.56 0.53
CA LEU A 108 9.56 6.15 0.13
C LEU A 108 9.22 5.90 -1.35
N GLY A 109 8.85 6.93 -2.11
CA GLY A 109 8.49 6.83 -3.52
C GLY A 109 7.03 6.45 -3.77
N CYS A 110 6.17 6.52 -2.76
CA CYS A 110 4.74 6.38 -2.93
C CYS A 110 4.12 7.65 -3.53
N VAL A 111 3.02 7.51 -4.24
CA VAL A 111 2.15 8.64 -4.60
C VAL A 111 1.34 9.01 -3.37
N ALA A 112 1.64 10.13 -2.76
CA ALA A 112 0.89 10.66 -1.63
C ALA A 112 0.06 11.87 -2.09
N LEU A 113 -1.25 11.76 -1.92
CA LEU A 113 -2.24 12.74 -2.34
C LEU A 113 -3.22 13.00 -1.20
N VAL A 114 -3.97 14.08 -1.32
CA VAL A 114 -5.14 14.36 -0.48
C VAL A 114 -6.35 14.51 -1.37
N VAL A 115 -7.44 13.87 -1.01
CA VAL A 115 -8.73 14.03 -1.66
C VAL A 115 -9.54 15.05 -0.85
N GLU A 116 -9.89 16.14 -1.47
CA GLU A 116 -10.90 17.07 -0.97
C GLU A 116 -12.26 16.65 -1.49
N MET A 117 -13.20 16.42 -0.60
CA MET A 117 -14.57 16.03 -0.92
C MET A 117 -15.52 16.62 0.12
N GLU A 118 -16.48 17.41 -0.34
CA GLU A 118 -17.51 18.03 0.53
C GLU A 118 -16.91 18.90 1.66
N GLY A 119 -15.75 19.51 1.42
CA GLY A 119 -15.03 20.33 2.39
C GLY A 119 -14.19 19.53 3.40
N GLU A 120 -14.20 18.22 3.32
CA GLU A 120 -13.33 17.33 4.11
C GLU A 120 -12.09 16.91 3.32
N TYR A 121 -11.00 16.65 4.04
CA TYR A 121 -9.71 16.25 3.47
C TYR A 121 -9.34 14.83 3.89
N HIS A 122 -9.12 13.98 2.91
CA HIS A 122 -8.84 12.56 3.12
C HIS A 122 -7.48 12.16 2.55
N PRO A 123 -6.58 11.57 3.35
CA PRO A 123 -5.30 11.12 2.86
C PRO A 123 -5.47 9.91 1.91
N LEU A 124 -4.65 9.88 0.87
CA LEU A 124 -4.58 8.78 -0.10
C LEU A 124 -3.10 8.45 -0.36
N ILE A 125 -2.70 7.21 -0.14
CA ILE A 125 -1.34 6.74 -0.41
C ILE A 125 -1.39 5.56 -1.36
N LEU A 126 -0.59 5.62 -2.42
CA LEU A 126 -0.50 4.59 -3.44
C LEU A 126 0.97 4.17 -3.60
N ALA A 127 1.25 2.87 -3.56
CA ALA A 127 2.57 2.33 -3.87
C ALA A 127 2.65 1.92 -5.34
N ALA A 128 3.83 2.07 -5.94
CA ALA A 128 4.07 1.59 -7.29
C ALA A 128 4.01 0.06 -7.32
N THR A 129 3.37 -0.49 -8.36
CA THR A 129 3.30 -1.93 -8.61
C THR A 129 3.42 -2.23 -10.10
N GLY A 130 3.61 -3.49 -10.47
CA GLY A 130 3.73 -3.89 -11.87
C GLY A 130 3.11 -5.26 -12.14
N ARG A 131 2.38 -5.38 -13.25
CA ARG A 131 1.79 -6.64 -13.72
C ARG A 131 2.16 -6.89 -15.17
N LYS A 132 2.84 -8.01 -15.45
CA LYS A 132 3.20 -8.40 -16.83
C LYS A 132 3.84 -7.26 -17.63
N GLY A 133 4.72 -6.49 -17.01
CA GLY A 133 5.37 -5.36 -17.68
C GLY A 133 4.59 -4.05 -17.71
N VAL A 134 3.35 -4.03 -17.23
CA VAL A 134 2.52 -2.82 -17.16
C VAL A 134 2.69 -2.19 -15.78
N ALA A 135 3.00 -0.89 -15.74
CA ALA A 135 3.11 -0.12 -14.52
C ALA A 135 1.74 0.29 -13.98
N GLY A 136 1.57 0.21 -12.66
CA GLY A 136 0.36 0.61 -11.97
C GLY A 136 0.64 1.01 -10.53
N VAL A 137 -0.43 1.19 -9.78
CA VAL A 137 -0.35 1.53 -8.35
C VAL A 137 -1.30 0.66 -7.52
N ARG A 138 -0.89 0.44 -6.27
CA ARG A 138 -1.69 -0.22 -5.24
C ARG A 138 -2.06 0.78 -4.16
N VAL A 139 -3.32 0.79 -3.77
CA VAL A 139 -3.79 1.59 -2.63
C VAL A 139 -3.22 1.03 -1.34
N LEU A 140 -2.49 1.87 -0.60
CA LEU A 140 -1.99 1.56 0.74
C LEU A 140 -2.82 2.23 1.83
N LEU A 141 -3.34 3.43 1.56
CA LEU A 141 -4.18 4.15 2.51
C LEU A 141 -5.34 4.81 1.77
N ALA A 142 -6.54 4.54 2.23
CA ALA A 142 -7.75 5.28 1.89
C ALA A 142 -8.75 5.18 3.05
N ARG A 143 -9.55 6.23 3.28
CA ARG A 143 -10.60 6.24 4.30
C ARG A 143 -11.52 5.03 4.17
N ASP A 144 -11.95 4.74 2.94
CA ASP A 144 -12.80 3.62 2.58
C ASP A 144 -12.77 3.40 1.06
N ARG A 145 -13.41 2.32 0.60
CA ARG A 145 -13.54 2.03 -0.83
C ARG A 145 -14.49 2.99 -1.54
N ALA A 146 -15.45 3.60 -0.83
CA ALA A 146 -16.35 4.60 -1.40
C ALA A 146 -15.57 5.86 -1.83
N LEU A 147 -14.58 6.28 -1.04
CA LEU A 147 -13.67 7.38 -1.42
C LEU A 147 -12.92 7.07 -2.73
N ILE A 148 -12.40 5.83 -2.86
CA ILE A 148 -11.70 5.42 -4.09
C ILE A 148 -12.64 5.50 -5.29
N ARG A 149 -13.89 5.06 -5.16
CA ARG A 149 -14.91 5.14 -6.23
C ARG A 149 -15.20 6.58 -6.61
N ALA A 150 -15.43 7.45 -5.63
CA ALA A 150 -15.75 8.84 -5.85
C ALA A 150 -14.63 9.58 -6.59
N VAL A 151 -13.36 9.29 -6.29
CA VAL A 151 -12.20 9.95 -6.87
C VAL A 151 -11.64 9.21 -8.09
N LEU A 152 -12.23 8.10 -8.51
CA LEU A 152 -11.66 7.19 -9.50
C LEU A 152 -11.36 7.87 -10.85
N GLY A 153 -12.24 8.73 -11.35
CA GLY A 153 -12.03 9.47 -12.62
C GLY A 153 -10.83 10.42 -12.55
N PRO A 154 -10.83 11.41 -11.64
CA PRO A 154 -9.70 12.31 -11.44
C PRO A 154 -8.40 11.57 -11.14
N LEU A 155 -8.45 10.55 -10.29
CA LEU A 155 -7.29 9.73 -9.94
C LEU A 155 -6.74 9.00 -11.17
N SER A 156 -7.60 8.40 -11.99
CA SER A 156 -7.19 7.70 -13.20
C SER A 156 -6.52 8.65 -14.21
N ARG A 157 -7.04 9.86 -14.40
CA ARG A 157 -6.39 10.89 -15.24
C ARG A 157 -5.01 11.28 -14.70
N HIS A 158 -4.92 11.47 -13.39
CA HIS A 158 -3.66 11.81 -12.72
C HIS A 158 -2.60 10.69 -12.86
N LEU A 159 -3.03 9.44 -12.75
CA LEU A 159 -2.15 8.27 -12.89
C LEU A 159 -1.72 8.05 -14.36
N LEU A 160 -2.64 8.15 -15.31
CA LEU A 160 -2.32 8.05 -16.74
C LEU A 160 -1.28 9.08 -17.17
N GLY A 161 -1.41 10.34 -16.74
CA GLY A 161 -0.44 11.39 -17.01
C GLY A 161 0.98 11.08 -16.47
N ARG A 162 1.11 10.04 -15.62
CA ARG A 162 2.39 9.53 -15.07
C ARG A 162 2.82 8.19 -15.67
N GLY A 163 2.08 7.66 -16.64
CA GLY A 163 2.36 6.34 -17.24
C GLY A 163 1.99 5.18 -16.33
N LEU A 164 1.00 5.35 -15.44
CA LEU A 164 0.48 4.33 -14.54
C LEU A 164 -0.88 3.87 -15.05
N PHE A 165 -0.95 2.65 -15.54
CA PHE A 165 -2.05 2.16 -16.40
C PHE A 165 -3.13 1.40 -15.63
N TYR A 166 -2.94 1.12 -14.35
CA TYR A 166 -3.98 0.54 -13.51
C TYR A 166 -3.84 0.97 -12.04
N LEU A 167 -4.96 0.93 -11.35
CA LEU A 167 -5.09 1.04 -9.90
C LEU A 167 -5.52 -0.31 -9.35
N GLU A 168 -4.92 -0.76 -8.24
CA GLU A 168 -5.37 -1.97 -7.54
C GLU A 168 -5.56 -1.73 -6.05
N TYR A 169 -6.52 -2.45 -5.46
CA TYR A 169 -6.74 -2.49 -4.00
C TYR A 169 -7.31 -3.83 -3.56
N ASP A 170 -7.07 -4.17 -2.29
CA ASP A 170 -7.54 -5.43 -1.72
C ASP A 170 -9.04 -5.42 -1.46
N ALA A 171 -9.72 -6.54 -1.76
CA ALA A 171 -11.15 -6.69 -1.55
C ALA A 171 -11.55 -8.14 -1.29
N MET A 172 -12.72 -8.32 -0.68
CA MET A 172 -13.33 -9.65 -0.48
C MET A 172 -14.06 -10.15 -1.73
N ALA A 173 -14.58 -9.23 -2.55
CA ALA A 173 -15.33 -9.54 -3.77
C ALA A 173 -15.13 -8.45 -4.84
N ALA A 174 -15.60 -8.72 -6.05
CA ALA A 174 -15.70 -7.73 -7.10
C ALA A 174 -16.67 -6.60 -6.69
N PRO A 175 -16.36 -5.33 -6.99
CA PRO A 175 -17.32 -4.24 -6.80
C PRO A 175 -18.39 -4.26 -7.89
N ASP A 176 -19.66 -4.16 -7.51
CA ASP A 176 -20.78 -4.16 -8.47
C ASP A 176 -20.92 -2.80 -9.19
N ASP A 177 -20.37 -1.75 -8.64
CA ASP A 177 -20.52 -0.35 -9.07
C ASP A 177 -19.30 0.20 -9.84
N ILE A 178 -18.33 -0.63 -10.15
CA ILE A 178 -17.19 -0.32 -11.03
C ILE A 178 -17.15 -1.36 -12.17
N PRO A 179 -17.96 -1.20 -13.22
CA PRO A 179 -18.08 -2.20 -14.28
C PRO A 179 -16.78 -2.44 -15.05
N GLU A 180 -15.87 -1.45 -15.09
CA GLU A 180 -14.54 -1.60 -15.68
C GLU A 180 -13.53 -2.33 -14.79
N ALA A 181 -13.87 -2.65 -13.53
CA ALA A 181 -13.01 -3.34 -12.63
C ALA A 181 -12.92 -4.84 -12.94
N LEU A 182 -11.73 -5.36 -12.78
CA LEU A 182 -11.46 -6.80 -12.81
C LEU A 182 -11.20 -7.27 -11.38
N PHE A 183 -11.80 -8.38 -10.99
CA PHE A 183 -11.50 -9.01 -9.70
C PHE A 183 -10.55 -10.19 -9.90
N TRP A 184 -9.41 -10.11 -9.26
CA TRP A 184 -8.38 -11.14 -9.31
C TRP A 184 -8.27 -11.83 -7.95
N ARG A 185 -8.70 -13.07 -7.85
CA ARG A 185 -8.49 -13.87 -6.64
C ARG A 185 -6.99 -14.06 -6.37
N ARG A 186 -6.58 -13.83 -5.14
CA ARG A 186 -5.21 -14.06 -4.70
C ARG A 186 -5.07 -15.44 -4.08
N SER A 187 -3.92 -16.06 -4.33
CA SER A 187 -3.53 -17.29 -3.62
C SER A 187 -3.16 -17.02 -2.17
N SER A 188 -2.79 -15.79 -1.84
CA SER A 188 -2.42 -15.37 -0.50
C SER A 188 -3.28 -14.16 -0.08
N PRO A 189 -4.27 -14.35 0.83
CA PRO A 189 -5.05 -13.25 1.37
C PRO A 189 -4.19 -12.35 2.27
N VAL A 190 -4.59 -11.09 2.41
CA VAL A 190 -4.12 -10.26 3.51
C VAL A 190 -4.79 -10.74 4.78
N GLN A 191 -4.02 -10.98 5.83
CA GLN A 191 -4.52 -11.44 7.12
C GLN A 191 -4.27 -10.41 8.22
N MET A 192 -5.24 -10.23 9.11
CA MET A 192 -5.19 -9.25 10.20
C MET A 192 -5.77 -9.86 11.48
N THR A 193 -5.25 -9.45 12.64
CA THR A 193 -5.84 -9.85 13.94
C THR A 193 -7.15 -9.14 14.22
N ARG A 194 -7.35 -7.96 13.64
CA ARG A 194 -8.60 -7.22 13.74
C ARG A 194 -8.94 -6.59 12.39
N ALA A 195 -10.16 -6.78 11.96
CA ALA A 195 -10.66 -6.12 10.77
C ALA A 195 -10.71 -4.59 11.00
N PRO A 196 -10.30 -3.77 10.02
CA PRO A 196 -10.49 -2.33 10.10
C PRO A 196 -11.98 -2.02 10.19
N VAL A 197 -12.30 -0.91 10.84
CA VAL A 197 -13.68 -0.46 10.91
C VAL A 197 -14.15 -0.01 9.54
N GLY A 198 -15.25 -0.58 9.08
CA GLY A 198 -15.80 -0.31 7.75
C GLY A 198 -14.93 -0.90 6.62
N GLU A 199 -14.90 -0.19 5.49
CA GLU A 199 -14.13 -0.57 4.29
C GLU A 199 -12.78 0.17 4.19
N ALA A 200 -12.24 0.65 5.32
CA ALA A 200 -10.97 1.35 5.36
C ALA A 200 -9.82 0.47 4.83
N ILE A 201 -8.91 1.10 4.10
CA ILE A 201 -7.66 0.49 3.67
C ILE A 201 -6.54 1.17 4.43
N ASP A 202 -5.80 0.40 5.23
CA ASP A 202 -4.57 0.85 5.87
C ASP A 202 -3.51 -0.27 5.80
N LEU A 203 -2.66 -0.16 4.80
CA LEU A 203 -1.50 -1.00 4.55
C LEU A 203 -0.22 -0.15 4.63
N THR A 204 -0.28 0.97 5.36
CA THR A 204 0.86 1.87 5.53
C THR A 204 2.02 1.17 6.22
N PHE A 205 3.24 1.52 5.82
CA PHE A 205 4.47 0.88 6.29
C PHE A 205 4.52 -0.65 6.13
N SER A 206 3.63 -1.24 5.33
CA SER A 206 3.78 -2.64 4.91
C SER A 206 4.91 -2.79 3.89
N GLU A 207 5.32 -4.02 3.63
CA GLU A 207 6.35 -4.32 2.63
C GLU A 207 6.06 -3.73 1.25
N PHE A 208 4.79 -3.51 0.90
CA PHE A 208 4.42 -2.85 -0.36
C PHE A 208 4.92 -1.41 -0.48
N ALA A 209 5.15 -0.72 0.64
CA ALA A 209 5.72 0.63 0.64
C ALA A 209 7.24 0.63 0.40
N PHE A 210 7.93 -0.45 0.78
CA PHE A 210 9.39 -0.53 0.78
C PHE A 210 9.96 -1.33 -0.39
N ILE A 211 9.26 -2.38 -0.80
CA ILE A 211 9.76 -3.32 -1.82
C ILE A 211 9.04 -3.03 -3.14
N PRO A 212 9.73 -2.46 -4.16
CA PRO A 212 9.14 -2.36 -5.49
C PRO A 212 8.78 -3.77 -5.95
N SER A 213 7.59 -3.93 -6.55
CA SER A 213 7.18 -5.22 -7.09
C SER A 213 8.30 -5.76 -7.99
N PRO A 214 8.79 -6.99 -7.77
CA PRO A 214 9.86 -7.61 -8.61
C PRO A 214 9.51 -7.59 -10.10
N LYS A 215 8.20 -7.62 -10.42
CA LYS A 215 7.69 -7.53 -11.79
C LYS A 215 7.85 -6.14 -12.40
N LEU A 216 7.89 -5.08 -11.59
CA LEU A 216 8.19 -3.73 -12.07
C LEU A 216 9.67 -3.58 -12.41
N ALA A 217 10.56 -4.16 -11.60
CA ALA A 217 12.00 -4.15 -11.85
C ALA A 217 12.38 -4.87 -13.14
N VAL A 218 11.72 -5.99 -13.46
CA VAL A 218 11.91 -6.71 -14.74
C VAL A 218 11.37 -5.88 -15.92
N ALA A 219 10.18 -5.29 -15.77
CA ALA A 219 9.58 -4.43 -16.79
C ALA A 219 10.44 -3.19 -17.10
N LEU A 220 11.10 -2.63 -16.07
CA LEU A 220 12.01 -1.49 -16.24
C LEU A 220 13.28 -1.84 -17.02
N LYS A 221 13.74 -3.10 -16.95
CA LYS A 221 14.91 -3.55 -17.77
C LYS A 221 14.63 -3.54 -19.26
N ASP A 222 13.39 -3.81 -19.66
CA ASP A 222 12.97 -3.96 -21.05
C ASP A 222 12.42 -2.66 -21.67
N LEU A 223 12.27 -1.58 -20.88
CA LEU A 223 11.83 -0.29 -21.39
C LEU A 223 12.95 0.44 -22.16
N PRO A 224 12.62 1.14 -23.27
CA PRO A 224 13.56 2.03 -23.94
C PRO A 224 14.16 3.03 -22.97
N GLN A 225 15.44 3.36 -23.11
CA GLN A 225 16.18 4.18 -22.15
C GLN A 225 15.49 5.52 -21.78
N ARG A 226 14.78 6.15 -22.72
CA ARG A 226 14.00 7.37 -22.48
C ARG A 226 12.80 7.17 -21.55
N ALA A 227 12.18 5.99 -21.57
CA ALA A 227 11.10 5.63 -20.65
C ALA A 227 11.65 5.24 -19.27
N LYS A 228 12.83 4.56 -19.22
CA LYS A 228 13.55 4.27 -17.96
C LYS A 228 13.86 5.52 -17.17
N HIS A 229 14.33 6.60 -17.80
CA HIS A 229 14.62 7.86 -17.11
C HIS A 229 13.38 8.53 -16.48
N ARG A 230 12.19 8.39 -17.05
CA ARG A 230 10.96 8.92 -16.45
C ARG A 230 10.49 8.11 -15.25
N VAL A 231 10.65 6.80 -15.30
CA VAL A 231 10.23 5.88 -14.22
C VAL A 231 11.29 5.84 -13.11
N LEU A 232 12.58 5.87 -13.46
CA LEU A 232 13.71 5.84 -12.51
C LEU A 232 13.96 7.17 -11.79
N ARG A 233 13.59 8.32 -12.32
CA ARG A 233 13.54 9.57 -11.53
C ARG A 233 12.62 9.48 -10.33
N TRP A 234 11.77 8.48 -10.32
CA TRP A 234 10.84 8.17 -9.25
C TRP A 234 11.40 7.19 -8.22
N SER A 235 12.46 6.45 -8.52
CA SER A 235 12.83 5.29 -7.71
C SER A 235 14.19 5.38 -7.01
N ALA A 236 15.17 6.06 -7.53
CA ALA A 236 16.54 5.80 -7.09
C ALA A 236 17.13 6.86 -6.15
N THR A 237 16.93 8.14 -6.42
CA THR A 237 17.72 9.19 -5.74
C THR A 237 17.17 9.53 -4.34
N ASP A 238 15.85 9.40 -4.13
CA ASP A 238 15.23 9.77 -2.85
C ASP A 238 15.13 8.60 -1.85
N ARG A 239 15.31 7.35 -2.30
CA ARG A 239 15.19 6.17 -1.44
C ARG A 239 16.40 5.94 -0.54
N ILE A 240 17.60 6.21 -1.03
CA ILE A 240 18.84 5.98 -0.27
C ILE A 240 19.01 7.01 0.84
N SER A 241 18.59 8.26 0.62
CA SER A 241 18.64 9.29 1.67
C SER A 241 17.56 9.14 2.75
N ALA A 242 16.44 8.47 2.46
CA ALA A 242 15.36 8.25 3.43
C ALA A 242 15.67 7.18 4.49
N TYR A 243 16.64 6.31 4.21
CA TYR A 243 17.09 5.26 5.16
C TYR A 243 18.20 5.73 6.11
N ALA A 244 18.76 6.88 5.93
CA ALA A 244 19.75 7.46 6.83
C ALA A 244 19.10 8.25 7.97
N ASP A 245 18.16 7.63 8.70
CA ASP A 245 17.68 8.16 9.97
C ASP A 245 18.64 7.66 11.08
N PRO A 246 19.38 8.55 11.77
CA PRO A 246 20.38 8.16 12.76
C PRO A 246 19.81 7.50 14.03
N VAL A 247 18.49 7.43 14.18
CA VAL A 247 17.83 6.93 15.39
C VAL A 247 17.51 5.42 15.33
N THR A 248 17.40 4.81 14.16
CA THR A 248 16.87 3.43 14.06
C THR A 248 17.84 2.35 13.61
N GLY A 249 19.05 2.67 13.16
CA GLY A 249 20.09 1.66 12.83
C GLY A 249 19.73 0.63 11.72
N VAL A 250 18.61 0.78 11.04
CA VAL A 250 18.10 -0.20 10.06
C VAL A 250 18.74 -0.05 8.66
N ALA A 251 19.48 1.01 8.43
CA ALA A 251 20.10 1.30 7.12
C ALA A 251 21.16 0.29 6.65
N LEU A 252 21.68 -0.55 7.53
CA LEU A 252 22.86 -1.37 7.25
C LEU A 252 22.59 -2.74 6.63
N GLN A 253 21.36 -3.25 6.62
CA GLN A 253 21.10 -4.62 6.15
C GLN A 253 20.75 -4.77 4.67
N LEU A 254 20.37 -3.72 3.97
CA LEU A 254 20.04 -3.83 2.54
C LEU A 254 21.25 -3.75 1.59
N ALA A 255 22.36 -3.17 2.06
CA ALA A 255 23.61 -3.12 1.29
C ALA A 255 24.32 -4.49 1.20
N GLU A 256 24.09 -5.40 2.16
CA GLU A 256 24.70 -6.73 2.17
C GLU A 256 24.04 -7.73 1.20
N TYR A 257 22.88 -7.41 0.64
CA TYR A 257 22.18 -8.31 -0.29
C TYR A 257 22.41 -7.99 -1.76
N GLY A 258 23.38 -7.12 -2.10
CA GLY A 258 23.80 -6.89 -3.48
C GLY A 258 22.70 -6.33 -4.40
N ILE A 259 21.73 -5.62 -3.86
CA ILE A 259 20.69 -4.90 -4.61
C ILE A 259 21.12 -3.42 -4.68
N VAL A 260 22.14 -3.18 -5.44
CA VAL A 260 22.54 -1.85 -5.94
C VAL A 260 22.51 -1.87 -7.46
#